data_c6cd6b5f304be29a78d8724051ae93a0
#
_entry.id   c6cd6b5f304be29a78d8724051ae93a0
#
_cell.length_a   1.000
_cell.length_b   1.000
_cell.length_c   1.000
_cell.angle_alpha   90.00
_cell.angle_beta   90.00
_cell.angle_gamma   90.00
#
_symmetry.space_group_name_H-M   'P 1'
#
loop_
_entity.id
_entity.type
_entity.pdbx_description
1 polymer ?
#
loop_
_entity_poly.entity_id
_entity_poly.type
_entity_poly.pdbx_seq_one_letter_code
_entity_poly.pdbx_strand_id
1 'polypeptide(L)'
;MKTKIVAVINQKGGTGKTTTTINLGSALSKQGHKVLLVDLDPQSNLSYSLAVSSPDQTLAEAFLGTQNIKDILVEKDGLWVAPGSNELVDVEISLVSQPDREQFLKTMLQQVKGFDYVLIDCPPSLSVLTLNALTAAHEVLIPLQMEVLTLQGLDQIMQTIAKVKKAFNPKLKIKGIVVVMFDVRRKLSQEVLAYLQENVKEKIFESQIRLNVKLAEAPSFGKSVLDYDSSSNGAKDYAALAAEFSQA
;
A
#
# COMPACT_ATOMS: atom_id res chain seq x y z
N MET A 1 8.00 -10.35 17.32
CA MET A 1 8.17 -8.92 16.93
C MET A 1 6.84 -8.19 17.03
N LYS A 2 6.85 -6.86 17.15
CA LYS A 2 5.60 -6.08 17.10
C LYS A 2 5.23 -5.87 15.65
N THR A 3 3.98 -6.16 15.27
CA THR A 3 3.47 -5.96 13.91
C THR A 3 3.73 -4.53 13.42
N LYS A 4 4.29 -4.38 12.24
CA LYS A 4 4.45 -3.09 11.54
C LYS A 4 3.28 -2.90 10.57
N ILE A 5 2.47 -1.86 10.77
CA ILE A 5 1.34 -1.50 9.89
C ILE A 5 1.81 -0.35 9.01
N VAL A 6 1.74 -0.53 7.69
CA VAL A 6 2.25 0.41 6.69
C VAL A 6 1.15 0.76 5.70
N ALA A 7 0.83 2.05 5.58
CA ALA A 7 -0.09 2.54 4.56
C ALA A 7 0.69 2.89 3.29
N VAL A 8 0.28 2.34 2.15
CA VAL A 8 0.85 2.64 0.83
C VAL A 8 -0.05 3.67 0.16
N ILE A 9 0.41 4.91 0.07
CA ILE A 9 -0.42 6.03 -0.37
C ILE A 9 0.21 6.83 -1.51
N ASN A 10 -0.64 7.29 -2.41
CA ASN A 10 -0.39 8.39 -3.35
C ASN A 10 -1.74 8.88 -3.87
N GLN A 11 -1.91 10.20 -3.99
CA GLN A 11 -3.17 10.81 -4.44
C GLN A 11 -3.40 10.67 -5.94
N LYS A 12 -2.36 10.43 -6.71
CA LYS A 12 -2.46 10.21 -8.16
C LYS A 12 -2.82 8.75 -8.42
N GLY A 13 -3.80 8.50 -9.29
CA GLY A 13 -4.09 7.18 -9.84
C GLY A 13 -2.92 6.68 -10.71
N GLY A 14 -2.75 5.36 -10.78
CA GLY A 14 -1.72 4.75 -11.64
C GLY A 14 -0.27 4.89 -11.17
N THR A 15 -0.02 5.34 -9.94
CA THR A 15 1.34 5.49 -9.37
C THR A 15 1.91 4.20 -8.76
N GLY A 16 1.32 3.05 -9.06
CA GLY A 16 1.83 1.77 -8.61
C GLY A 16 1.63 1.44 -7.11
N LYS A 17 0.64 2.06 -6.44
CA LYS A 17 0.31 1.71 -5.04
C LYS A 17 0.01 0.23 -4.89
N THR A 18 -1.00 -0.26 -5.57
CA THR A 18 -1.42 -1.68 -5.57
C THR A 18 -0.29 -2.60 -5.98
N THR A 19 0.41 -2.28 -7.07
CA THR A 19 1.57 -3.05 -7.55
C THR A 19 2.66 -3.12 -6.48
N THR A 20 2.93 -2.01 -5.78
CA THR A 20 3.93 -1.98 -4.71
C THR A 20 3.45 -2.77 -3.49
N THR A 21 2.19 -2.63 -3.09
CA THR A 21 1.62 -3.37 -1.95
C THR A 21 1.72 -4.87 -2.17
N ILE A 22 1.31 -5.37 -3.33
CA ILE A 22 1.37 -6.80 -3.67
C ILE A 22 2.81 -7.30 -3.70
N ASN A 23 3.67 -6.64 -4.49
CA ASN A 23 4.99 -7.20 -4.79
C ASN A 23 6.00 -6.99 -3.65
N LEU A 24 5.90 -5.90 -2.88
CA LEU A 24 6.64 -5.74 -1.63
C LEU A 24 6.18 -6.77 -0.61
N GLY A 25 4.87 -6.98 -0.46
CA GLY A 25 4.31 -8.00 0.44
C GLY A 25 4.79 -9.40 0.08
N SER A 26 4.75 -9.77 -1.20
CA SER A 26 5.26 -11.06 -1.69
C SER A 26 6.75 -11.21 -1.45
N ALA A 27 7.55 -10.16 -1.71
CA ALA A 27 8.99 -10.20 -1.46
C ALA A 27 9.33 -10.36 0.04
N LEU A 28 8.61 -9.66 0.93
CA LEU A 28 8.75 -9.82 2.38
C LEU A 28 8.35 -11.23 2.84
N SER A 29 7.26 -11.80 2.29
CA SER A 29 6.84 -13.17 2.57
C SER A 29 7.91 -14.18 2.16
N LYS A 30 8.53 -14.01 1.00
CA LYS A 30 9.66 -14.86 0.55
C LYS A 30 10.92 -14.71 1.40
N GLN A 31 11.05 -13.64 2.17
CA GLN A 31 12.09 -13.47 3.19
C GLN A 31 11.71 -14.09 4.55
N GLY A 32 10.58 -14.78 4.64
CA GLY A 32 10.13 -15.49 5.83
C GLY A 32 9.24 -14.67 6.77
N HIS A 33 8.83 -13.47 6.37
CA HIS A 33 7.89 -12.67 7.16
C HIS A 33 6.44 -13.09 6.93
N LYS A 34 5.63 -13.05 7.97
CA LYS A 34 4.19 -13.24 7.85
C LYS A 34 3.51 -11.90 7.50
N VAL A 35 2.94 -11.82 6.30
CA VAL A 35 2.43 -10.57 5.72
C VAL A 35 0.92 -10.64 5.51
N LEU A 36 0.21 -9.58 5.94
CA LEU A 36 -1.18 -9.31 5.60
C LEU A 36 -1.26 -8.12 4.65
N LEU A 37 -1.95 -8.27 3.55
CA LEU A 37 -2.35 -7.21 2.63
C LEU A 37 -3.80 -6.81 2.93
N VAL A 38 -4.08 -5.51 2.97
CA VAL A 38 -5.43 -4.96 3.19
C VAL A 38 -5.80 -4.14 1.96
N ASP A 39 -6.81 -4.57 1.22
CA ASP A 39 -7.32 -3.86 0.04
C ASP A 39 -8.38 -2.85 0.45
N LEU A 40 -7.97 -1.60 0.63
CA LEU A 40 -8.84 -0.53 1.11
C LEU A 40 -9.35 0.39 -0.05
N ASP A 41 -8.97 0.08 -1.29
CA ASP A 41 -9.47 0.79 -2.46
C ASP A 41 -10.79 0.18 -2.91
N PRO A 42 -11.89 0.96 -3.04
CA PRO A 42 -13.16 0.47 -3.59
C PRO A 42 -13.05 -0.13 -5.00
N GLN A 43 -11.99 0.18 -5.74
CA GLN A 43 -11.71 -0.47 -7.03
C GLN A 43 -11.23 -1.91 -6.91
N SER A 44 -10.86 -2.37 -5.70
CA SER A 44 -10.47 -3.75 -5.36
C SER A 44 -9.39 -4.34 -6.27
N ASN A 45 -8.49 -3.48 -6.74
CA ASN A 45 -7.45 -3.89 -7.70
C ASN A 45 -6.43 -4.87 -7.10
N LEU A 46 -6.18 -4.81 -5.78
CA LEU A 46 -5.30 -5.75 -5.09
C LEU A 46 -5.94 -7.14 -5.06
N SER A 47 -7.20 -7.22 -4.64
CA SER A 47 -7.99 -8.45 -4.58
C SER A 47 -8.12 -9.10 -5.95
N TYR A 48 -8.45 -8.30 -6.97
CA TYR A 48 -8.50 -8.75 -8.36
C TYR A 48 -7.15 -9.29 -8.84
N SER A 49 -6.06 -8.55 -8.59
CA SER A 49 -4.71 -8.90 -9.05
C SER A 49 -4.16 -10.19 -8.44
N LEU A 50 -4.68 -10.61 -7.29
CA LEU A 50 -4.31 -11.85 -6.63
C LEU A 50 -5.36 -12.96 -6.80
N ALA A 51 -6.42 -12.70 -7.59
CA ALA A 51 -7.56 -13.60 -7.75
C ALA A 51 -8.14 -14.06 -6.41
N VAL A 52 -8.21 -13.15 -5.44
CA VAL A 52 -8.87 -13.34 -4.15
C VAL A 52 -10.13 -12.48 -4.14
N SER A 53 -11.25 -13.10 -4.46
CA SER A 53 -12.57 -12.46 -4.40
C SER A 53 -13.55 -13.41 -3.76
N SER A 54 -14.27 -12.89 -2.76
CA SER A 54 -15.42 -13.57 -2.17
C SER A 54 -16.52 -12.53 -2.03
N PRO A 55 -17.69 -12.72 -2.64
CA PRO A 55 -18.72 -11.69 -2.68
C PRO A 55 -19.25 -11.29 -1.29
N ASP A 56 -19.17 -12.18 -0.30
CA ASP A 56 -19.78 -11.98 1.02
C ASP A 56 -18.75 -11.94 2.17
N GLN A 57 -17.45 -11.84 1.86
CA GLN A 57 -16.39 -11.89 2.85
C GLN A 57 -15.30 -10.88 2.49
N THR A 58 -15.64 -9.60 2.55
CA THR A 58 -14.76 -8.51 2.20
C THR A 58 -14.57 -7.54 3.37
N LEU A 59 -13.67 -6.60 3.18
CA LEU A 59 -13.41 -5.56 4.15
C LEU A 59 -14.65 -4.66 4.38
N ALA A 60 -15.56 -4.55 3.40
CA ALA A 60 -16.79 -3.79 3.56
C ALA A 60 -17.68 -4.38 4.66
N GLU A 61 -17.90 -5.71 4.68
CA GLU A 61 -18.66 -6.38 5.72
C GLU A 61 -18.02 -6.21 7.10
N ALA A 62 -16.69 -6.22 7.15
CA ALA A 62 -15.97 -5.98 8.40
C ALA A 62 -16.17 -4.55 8.92
N PHE A 63 -16.18 -3.54 8.05
CA PHE A 63 -16.49 -2.15 8.40
C PHE A 63 -17.93 -1.96 8.87
N LEU A 64 -18.88 -2.66 8.22
CA LEU A 64 -20.31 -2.62 8.57
C LEU A 64 -20.62 -3.46 9.83
N GLY A 65 -19.65 -4.23 10.35
CA GLY A 65 -19.80 -5.04 11.55
C GLY A 65 -20.61 -6.33 11.34
N THR A 66 -20.86 -6.72 10.11
CA THR A 66 -21.58 -7.97 9.77
C THR A 66 -20.65 -9.18 9.75
N GLN A 67 -19.33 -8.96 9.57
CA GLN A 67 -18.29 -9.98 9.63
C GLN A 67 -17.14 -9.52 10.55
N ASN A 68 -16.39 -10.48 11.10
CA ASN A 68 -15.16 -10.16 11.81
C ASN A 68 -14.00 -10.11 10.80
N ILE A 69 -13.07 -9.16 10.95
CA ILE A 69 -11.91 -9.05 10.05
C ILE A 69 -11.10 -10.36 9.94
N LYS A 70 -11.07 -11.19 10.97
CA LYS A 70 -10.36 -12.47 10.95
C LYS A 70 -11.01 -13.49 10.03
N ASP A 71 -12.32 -13.42 9.89
CA ASP A 71 -13.12 -14.41 9.17
C ASP A 71 -13.11 -14.15 7.66
N ILE A 72 -12.73 -12.92 7.25
CA ILE A 72 -12.59 -12.55 5.84
C ILE A 72 -11.17 -12.74 5.28
N LEU A 73 -10.19 -13.15 6.10
CA LEU A 73 -8.81 -13.30 5.64
C LEU A 73 -8.65 -14.54 4.74
N VAL A 74 -8.08 -14.32 3.57
CA VAL A 74 -7.79 -15.37 2.58
C VAL A 74 -6.27 -15.55 2.49
N GLU A 75 -5.79 -16.79 2.55
CA GLU A 75 -4.39 -17.11 2.27
C GLU A 75 -4.20 -17.40 0.79
N LYS A 76 -3.21 -16.73 0.18
CA LYS A 76 -2.87 -16.87 -1.22
C LYS A 76 -1.37 -16.74 -1.44
N ASP A 77 -0.73 -17.82 -1.95
CA ASP A 77 0.69 -17.85 -2.33
C ASP A 77 1.64 -17.36 -1.20
N GLY A 78 1.33 -17.72 0.06
CA GLY A 78 2.08 -17.31 1.25
C GLY A 78 1.81 -15.89 1.73
N LEU A 79 0.83 -15.20 1.15
CA LEU A 79 0.29 -13.93 1.61
C LEU A 79 -1.08 -14.15 2.26
N TRP A 80 -1.38 -13.33 3.26
CA TRP A 80 -2.75 -13.18 3.75
C TRP A 80 -3.34 -11.90 3.16
N VAL A 81 -4.60 -11.95 2.78
CA VAL A 81 -5.31 -10.82 2.16
C VAL A 81 -6.63 -10.60 2.88
N ALA A 82 -6.91 -9.36 3.27
CA ALA A 82 -8.25 -8.89 3.60
C ALA A 82 -8.82 -8.25 2.31
N PRO A 83 -9.72 -8.94 1.59
CA PRO A 83 -10.18 -8.49 0.28
C PRO A 83 -11.01 -7.22 0.38
N GLY A 84 -10.82 -6.32 -0.59
CA GLY A 84 -11.71 -5.17 -0.82
C GLY A 84 -12.86 -5.52 -1.75
N SER A 85 -13.84 -4.62 -1.79
CA SER A 85 -14.95 -4.70 -2.73
C SER A 85 -15.51 -3.32 -3.06
N ASN A 86 -16.37 -3.23 -4.08
CA ASN A 86 -17.03 -1.96 -4.45
C ASN A 86 -17.91 -1.41 -3.33
N GLU A 87 -18.43 -2.25 -2.44
CA GLU A 87 -19.25 -1.89 -1.28
C GLU A 87 -18.51 -1.00 -0.28
N LEU A 88 -17.18 -0.88 -0.39
CA LEU A 88 -16.41 0.13 0.35
C LEU A 88 -16.86 1.57 0.02
N VAL A 89 -17.54 1.82 -1.11
CA VAL A 89 -18.19 3.11 -1.40
C VAL A 89 -19.31 3.36 -0.39
N ASP A 90 -20.14 2.35 -0.11
CA ASP A 90 -21.24 2.46 0.84
C ASP A 90 -20.70 2.63 2.27
N VAL A 91 -19.59 1.97 2.58
CA VAL A 91 -18.86 2.19 3.83
C VAL A 91 -18.41 3.64 3.96
N GLU A 92 -17.82 4.24 2.92
CA GLU A 92 -17.42 5.65 2.95
C GLU A 92 -18.61 6.57 3.29
N ILE A 93 -19.74 6.33 2.65
CA ILE A 93 -20.96 7.12 2.89
C ILE A 93 -21.45 6.93 4.33
N SER A 94 -21.51 5.70 4.81
CA SER A 94 -22.00 5.37 6.15
C SER A 94 -21.13 5.95 7.25
N LEU A 95 -19.82 5.94 7.06
CA LEU A 95 -18.85 6.43 8.04
C LEU A 95 -18.89 7.96 8.22
N VAL A 96 -19.40 8.74 7.25
CA VAL A 96 -19.42 10.21 7.34
C VAL A 96 -20.12 10.70 8.61
N SER A 97 -21.20 10.02 9.02
CA SER A 97 -22.01 10.38 10.19
C SER A 97 -21.58 9.69 11.49
N GLN A 98 -20.63 8.78 11.44
CA GLN A 98 -20.22 8.00 12.61
C GLN A 98 -19.21 8.77 13.50
N PRO A 99 -19.34 8.69 14.83
CA PRO A 99 -18.31 9.16 15.74
C PRO A 99 -17.05 8.31 15.55
N ASP A 100 -15.88 8.93 15.77
CA ASP A 100 -14.57 8.27 15.67
C ASP A 100 -14.34 7.50 14.35
N ARG A 101 -14.99 7.98 13.28
CA ARG A 101 -15.00 7.36 11.94
C ARG A 101 -13.61 7.06 11.37
N GLU A 102 -12.58 7.72 11.86
CA GLU A 102 -11.19 7.51 11.44
C GLU A 102 -10.50 6.35 12.16
N GLN A 103 -11.14 5.71 13.16
CA GLN A 103 -10.53 4.69 14.01
C GLN A 103 -11.01 3.26 13.72
N PHE A 104 -11.97 3.07 12.83
CA PHE A 104 -12.57 1.75 12.56
C PHE A 104 -11.53 0.73 12.12
N LEU A 105 -10.71 1.02 11.10
CA LEU A 105 -9.68 0.10 10.63
C LEU A 105 -8.64 -0.20 11.72
N LYS A 106 -8.25 0.79 12.50
CA LYS A 106 -7.34 0.60 13.63
C LYS A 106 -7.89 -0.38 14.65
N THR A 107 -9.15 -0.25 15.01
CA THR A 107 -9.84 -1.14 15.95
C THR A 107 -9.93 -2.57 15.41
N MET A 108 -10.25 -2.73 14.13
CA MET A 108 -10.27 -4.03 13.46
C MET A 108 -8.89 -4.68 13.44
N LEU A 109 -7.84 -3.95 13.04
CA LEU A 109 -6.48 -4.48 12.95
C LEU A 109 -5.88 -4.84 14.32
N GLN A 110 -6.36 -4.29 15.43
CA GLN A 110 -5.96 -4.71 16.78
C GLN A 110 -6.37 -6.17 17.10
N GLN A 111 -7.38 -6.68 16.43
CA GLN A 111 -7.85 -8.06 16.59
C GLN A 111 -6.99 -9.06 15.78
N VAL A 112 -6.29 -8.59 14.75
CA VAL A 112 -5.45 -9.40 13.87
C VAL A 112 -4.05 -9.50 14.47
N LYS A 113 -3.59 -10.72 14.75
CA LYS A 113 -2.31 -10.98 15.42
C LYS A 113 -1.49 -12.01 14.63
N GLY A 114 -0.19 -12.03 14.91
CA GLY A 114 0.71 -13.04 14.35
C GLY A 114 1.26 -12.67 12.97
N PHE A 115 1.13 -11.42 12.53
CA PHE A 115 1.75 -10.87 11.34
C PHE A 115 2.95 -9.98 11.70
N ASP A 116 4.01 -10.05 10.90
CA ASP A 116 5.16 -9.15 11.01
C ASP A 116 4.85 -7.82 10.34
N TYR A 117 4.18 -7.88 9.18
CA TYR A 117 3.77 -6.71 8.41
C TYR A 117 2.29 -6.76 8.04
N VAL A 118 1.65 -5.59 8.10
CA VAL A 118 0.34 -5.33 7.49
C VAL A 118 0.54 -4.19 6.50
N LEU A 119 0.34 -4.45 5.21
CA LEU A 119 0.44 -3.44 4.15
C LEU A 119 -0.97 -3.06 3.69
N ILE A 120 -1.31 -1.78 3.77
CA ILE A 120 -2.64 -1.27 3.41
C ILE A 120 -2.54 -0.59 2.05
N ASP A 121 -3.20 -1.13 1.04
CA ASP A 121 -3.37 -0.47 -0.26
C ASP A 121 -4.49 0.58 -0.16
N CYS A 122 -4.14 1.84 -0.37
CA CYS A 122 -5.05 2.96 -0.17
C CYS A 122 -5.62 3.46 -1.50
N PRO A 123 -6.88 3.95 -1.52
CA PRO A 123 -7.43 4.63 -2.68
C PRO A 123 -6.64 5.91 -3.02
N PRO A 124 -6.76 6.42 -4.25
CA PRO A 124 -6.10 7.68 -4.65
C PRO A 124 -6.74 8.92 -4.02
N SER A 125 -7.95 8.79 -3.48
CA SER A 125 -8.68 9.90 -2.85
C SER A 125 -8.23 10.12 -1.39
N LEU A 126 -8.37 11.35 -0.90
CA LEU A 126 -8.27 11.68 0.53
C LEU A 126 -9.61 11.46 1.24
N SER A 127 -10.14 10.27 1.12
CA SER A 127 -11.41 9.88 1.71
C SER A 127 -11.29 9.45 3.17
N VAL A 128 -12.42 9.12 3.78
CA VAL A 128 -12.46 8.56 5.13
C VAL A 128 -11.72 7.21 5.22
N LEU A 129 -11.65 6.43 4.13
CA LEU A 129 -10.86 5.20 4.09
C LEU A 129 -9.36 5.48 4.18
N THR A 130 -8.85 6.45 3.40
CA THR A 130 -7.45 6.88 3.52
C THR A 130 -7.13 7.41 4.91
N LEU A 131 -8.08 8.15 5.53
CA LEU A 131 -7.93 8.62 6.91
C LEU A 131 -7.84 7.44 7.89
N ASN A 132 -8.65 6.41 7.70
CA ASN A 132 -8.59 5.17 8.48
C ASN A 132 -7.24 4.46 8.34
N ALA A 133 -6.72 4.33 7.11
CA ALA A 133 -5.42 3.75 6.86
C ALA A 133 -4.30 4.49 7.62
N LEU A 134 -4.25 5.82 7.50
CA LEU A 134 -3.24 6.65 8.15
C LEU A 134 -3.37 6.68 9.67
N THR A 135 -4.60 6.57 10.20
CA THR A 135 -4.84 6.50 11.65
C THR A 135 -4.42 5.15 12.24
N ALA A 136 -4.58 4.07 11.48
CA ALA A 136 -4.16 2.72 11.86
C ALA A 136 -2.66 2.47 11.68
N ALA A 137 -2.03 3.12 10.70
CA ALA A 137 -0.65 2.85 10.31
C ALA A 137 0.38 3.33 11.34
N HIS A 138 1.49 2.60 11.41
CA HIS A 138 2.71 3.05 12.08
C HIS A 138 3.59 3.86 11.14
N GLU A 139 3.61 3.47 9.87
CA GLU A 139 4.48 4.02 8.84
C GLU A 139 3.73 4.24 7.52
N VAL A 140 4.22 5.15 6.70
CA VAL A 140 3.69 5.45 5.36
C VAL A 140 4.78 5.19 4.34
N LEU A 141 4.45 4.42 3.29
CA LEU A 141 5.27 4.24 2.10
C LEU A 141 4.64 4.99 0.93
N ILE A 142 5.44 5.76 0.20
CA ILE A 142 4.97 6.62 -0.88
C ILE A 142 5.59 6.16 -2.21
N PRO A 143 4.88 5.36 -3.02
CA PRO A 143 5.31 5.08 -4.39
C PRO A 143 5.21 6.35 -5.24
N LEU A 144 6.27 6.69 -5.96
CA LEU A 144 6.39 7.96 -6.68
C LEU A 144 7.00 7.76 -8.07
N GLN A 145 6.32 8.26 -9.11
CA GLN A 145 6.87 8.31 -10.46
C GLN A 145 7.73 9.57 -10.64
N MET A 146 8.78 9.48 -11.44
CA MET A 146 9.68 10.63 -11.70
C MET A 146 9.14 11.49 -12.85
N GLU A 147 8.12 12.30 -12.54
CA GLU A 147 7.45 13.24 -13.45
C GLU A 147 7.36 14.62 -12.81
N VAL A 148 7.30 15.69 -13.61
CA VAL A 148 7.27 17.09 -13.11
C VAL A 148 6.11 17.35 -12.14
N LEU A 149 4.91 16.87 -12.45
CA LEU A 149 3.72 17.05 -11.60
C LEU A 149 3.78 16.25 -10.29
N THR A 150 4.71 15.34 -10.18
CA THR A 150 4.90 14.49 -9.00
C THR A 150 5.32 15.30 -7.76
N LEU A 151 6.11 16.35 -7.94
CA LEU A 151 6.58 17.21 -6.85
C LEU A 151 5.41 17.90 -6.14
N GLN A 152 4.47 18.45 -6.92
CA GLN A 152 3.27 19.07 -6.38
C GLN A 152 2.39 18.05 -5.63
N GLY A 153 2.24 16.84 -6.18
CA GLY A 153 1.50 15.76 -5.53
C GLY A 153 2.15 15.31 -4.22
N LEU A 154 3.48 15.27 -4.16
CA LEU A 154 4.22 14.91 -2.94
C LEU A 154 3.96 15.92 -1.80
N ASP A 155 3.98 17.22 -2.09
CA ASP A 155 3.68 18.25 -1.09
C ASP A 155 2.27 18.08 -0.50
N GLN A 156 1.28 17.75 -1.32
CA GLN A 156 -0.08 17.50 -0.86
C GLN A 156 -0.15 16.26 0.05
N ILE A 157 0.57 15.19 -0.29
CA ILE A 157 0.67 13.99 0.54
C ILE A 157 1.31 14.33 1.89
N MET A 158 2.42 15.07 1.89
CA MET A 158 3.12 15.49 3.11
C MET A 158 2.22 16.33 4.02
N GLN A 159 1.48 17.30 3.46
CA GLN A 159 0.52 18.10 4.21
C GLN A 159 -0.59 17.24 4.83
N THR A 160 -1.08 16.25 4.09
CA THR A 160 -2.10 15.31 4.57
C THR A 160 -1.59 14.48 5.73
N ILE A 161 -0.40 13.88 5.58
CA ILE A 161 0.25 13.12 6.65
C ILE A 161 0.44 14.01 7.90
N ALA A 162 0.89 15.26 7.73
CA ALA A 162 1.08 16.19 8.83
C ALA A 162 -0.25 16.51 9.57
N LYS A 163 -1.35 16.70 8.83
CA LYS A 163 -2.68 16.91 9.40
C LYS A 163 -3.14 15.69 10.20
N VAL A 164 -3.03 14.48 9.64
CA VAL A 164 -3.41 13.24 10.32
C VAL A 164 -2.52 13.01 11.55
N LYS A 165 -1.22 13.25 11.44
CA LYS A 165 -0.29 13.14 12.56
C LYS A 165 -0.66 14.07 13.71
N LYS A 166 -1.07 15.29 13.41
CA LYS A 166 -1.49 16.27 14.42
C LYS A 166 -2.81 15.90 15.09
N ALA A 167 -3.79 15.41 14.33
CA ALA A 167 -5.17 15.22 14.80
C ALA A 167 -5.44 13.83 15.36
N PHE A 168 -4.90 12.76 14.72
CA PHE A 168 -5.37 11.39 14.97
C PHE A 168 -4.24 10.40 15.30
N ASN A 169 -3.04 10.57 14.73
CA ASN A 169 -1.94 9.61 14.89
C ASN A 169 -0.58 10.29 15.09
N PRO A 170 -0.28 10.84 16.28
CA PRO A 170 0.98 11.54 16.53
C PRO A 170 2.26 10.71 16.32
N LYS A 171 2.13 9.38 16.32
CA LYS A 171 3.25 8.45 16.15
C LYS A 171 3.50 8.04 14.70
N LEU A 172 2.64 8.46 13.75
CA LEU A 172 2.79 8.16 12.33
C LEU A 172 4.14 8.68 11.81
N LYS A 173 4.86 7.84 11.08
CA LYS A 173 6.14 8.18 10.47
C LYS A 173 6.08 7.94 8.96
N ILE A 174 6.87 8.67 8.21
CA ILE A 174 7.13 8.35 6.81
C ILE A 174 8.27 7.35 6.78
N LYS A 175 8.00 6.15 6.25
CA LYS A 175 9.00 5.09 6.06
C LYS A 175 9.97 5.47 4.95
N GLY A 176 9.43 6.06 3.89
CA GLY A 176 10.20 6.56 2.77
C GLY A 176 9.38 6.66 1.49
N ILE A 177 10.06 7.15 0.47
CA ILE A 177 9.56 7.28 -0.90
C ILE A 177 10.23 6.18 -1.73
N VAL A 178 9.44 5.40 -2.47
CA VAL A 178 9.95 4.44 -3.44
C VAL A 178 9.72 4.94 -4.86
N VAL A 179 10.80 5.02 -5.62
CA VAL A 179 10.76 5.40 -7.03
C VAL A 179 10.22 4.23 -7.84
N VAL A 180 9.12 4.45 -8.57
CA VAL A 180 8.47 3.40 -9.37
C VAL A 180 8.36 3.80 -10.84
N MET A 181 8.24 2.80 -11.71
CA MET A 181 8.19 2.98 -13.18
C MET A 181 9.36 3.81 -13.72
N PHE A 182 10.52 3.64 -13.10
CA PHE A 182 11.71 4.38 -13.44
C PHE A 182 12.31 3.91 -14.78
N ASP A 183 12.54 4.85 -15.68
CA ASP A 183 13.29 4.61 -16.93
C ASP A 183 14.58 5.44 -16.88
N VAL A 184 15.69 4.78 -16.63
CA VAL A 184 17.03 5.39 -16.54
C VAL A 184 17.45 6.11 -17.83
N ARG A 185 16.85 5.80 -18.98
CA ARG A 185 17.15 6.47 -20.26
C ARG A 185 16.48 7.85 -20.39
N ARG A 186 15.47 8.11 -19.59
CA ARG A 186 14.72 9.37 -19.60
C ARG A 186 15.44 10.42 -18.75
N LYS A 187 16.04 11.42 -19.43
CA LYS A 187 16.75 12.52 -18.77
C LYS A 187 15.89 13.23 -17.72
N LEU A 188 14.63 13.52 -18.06
CA LEU A 188 13.69 14.13 -17.13
C LEU A 188 13.53 13.33 -15.83
N SER A 189 13.45 11.98 -15.89
CA SER A 189 13.32 11.14 -14.71
C SER A 189 14.55 11.24 -13.80
N GLN A 190 15.73 11.35 -14.38
CA GLN A 190 16.98 11.54 -13.64
C GLN A 190 17.03 12.92 -12.97
N GLU A 191 16.64 13.98 -13.70
CA GLU A 191 16.59 15.34 -13.18
C GLU A 191 15.60 15.49 -12.00
N VAL A 192 14.40 14.90 -12.12
CA VAL A 192 13.40 14.90 -11.05
C VAL A 192 13.90 14.10 -9.84
N LEU A 193 14.55 12.95 -10.04
CA LEU A 193 15.12 12.17 -8.94
C LEU A 193 16.22 12.96 -8.21
N ALA A 194 17.14 13.58 -8.95
CA ALA A 194 18.22 14.41 -8.37
C ALA A 194 17.63 15.56 -7.53
N TYR A 195 16.62 16.24 -8.08
CA TYR A 195 15.92 17.30 -7.36
C TYR A 195 15.30 16.80 -6.06
N LEU A 196 14.63 15.63 -6.09
CA LEU A 196 14.05 15.03 -4.88
C LEU A 196 15.11 14.71 -3.84
N GLN A 197 16.22 14.11 -4.25
CA GLN A 197 17.32 13.76 -3.34
C GLN A 197 17.95 14.97 -2.66
N GLU A 198 17.98 16.13 -3.33
CA GLU A 198 18.52 17.36 -2.78
C GLU A 198 17.53 18.13 -1.89
N ASN A 199 16.23 18.05 -2.17
CA ASN A 199 15.24 18.94 -1.57
C ASN A 199 14.25 18.24 -0.61
N VAL A 200 14.16 16.91 -0.61
CA VAL A 200 13.26 16.16 0.26
C VAL A 200 14.06 15.56 1.43
N LYS A 201 13.55 15.76 2.65
CA LYS A 201 14.21 15.29 3.89
C LYS A 201 13.92 13.82 4.20
N GLU A 202 12.82 13.34 3.70
CA GLU A 202 12.37 11.97 3.91
C GLU A 202 13.26 10.99 3.16
N LYS A 203 13.43 9.79 3.72
CA LYS A 203 14.19 8.73 3.06
C LYS A 203 13.62 8.46 1.65
N ILE A 204 14.47 8.51 0.64
CA ILE A 204 14.21 7.92 -0.68
C ILE A 204 14.93 6.58 -0.71
N PHE A 205 14.19 5.50 -0.99
CA PHE A 205 14.79 4.17 -1.10
C PHE A 205 15.78 4.12 -2.26
N GLU A 206 16.92 3.47 -2.05
CA GLU A 206 17.92 3.27 -3.11
C GLU A 206 17.39 2.31 -4.19
N SER A 207 16.60 1.33 -3.74
CA SER A 207 15.91 0.39 -4.61
C SER A 207 14.84 1.10 -5.44
N GLN A 208 15.02 1.10 -6.77
CA GLN A 208 14.10 1.70 -7.74
C GLN A 208 13.37 0.61 -8.51
N ILE A 209 12.07 0.78 -8.69
CA ILE A 209 11.26 -0.16 -9.47
C ILE A 209 11.26 0.31 -10.93
N ARG A 210 11.96 -0.40 -11.78
CA ARG A 210 12.04 -0.10 -13.22
C ARG A 210 10.70 -0.35 -13.91
N LEU A 211 10.44 0.39 -14.97
CA LEU A 211 9.34 0.08 -15.88
C LEU A 211 9.53 -1.34 -16.43
N ASN A 212 8.55 -2.24 -16.15
CA ASN A 212 8.65 -3.65 -16.50
C ASN A 212 7.28 -4.22 -16.85
N VAL A 213 7.15 -4.80 -18.05
CA VAL A 213 5.90 -5.35 -18.55
C VAL A 213 5.39 -6.53 -17.71
N LYS A 214 6.28 -7.28 -17.08
CA LYS A 214 5.90 -8.42 -16.21
C LYS A 214 5.09 -7.99 -14.98
N LEU A 215 5.30 -6.76 -14.48
CA LEU A 215 4.47 -6.18 -13.42
C LEU A 215 3.03 -5.90 -13.88
N ALA A 216 2.84 -5.61 -15.16
CA ALA A 216 1.50 -5.40 -15.74
C ALA A 216 0.82 -6.72 -16.13
N GLU A 217 1.59 -7.75 -16.51
CA GLU A 217 1.07 -9.06 -16.89
C GLU A 217 0.64 -9.91 -15.68
N ALA A 218 1.41 -9.91 -14.60
CA ALA A 218 1.24 -10.78 -13.45
C ALA A 218 -0.20 -10.77 -12.86
N PRO A 219 -0.89 -9.61 -12.75
CA PRO A 219 -2.27 -9.54 -12.28
C PRO A 219 -3.26 -10.38 -13.11
N SER A 220 -3.03 -10.50 -14.43
CA SER A 220 -3.89 -11.32 -15.32
C SER A 220 -3.79 -12.82 -15.01
N PHE A 221 -2.81 -13.22 -14.24
CA PHE A 221 -2.58 -14.61 -13.80
C PHE A 221 -2.87 -14.81 -12.30
N GLY A 222 -3.41 -13.79 -11.62
CA GLY A 222 -3.69 -13.83 -10.19
C GLY A 222 -2.44 -13.99 -9.31
N LYS A 223 -1.29 -13.41 -9.72
CA LYS A 223 0.01 -13.64 -9.08
C LYS A 223 0.77 -12.35 -8.82
N SER A 224 1.64 -12.39 -7.81
CA SER A 224 2.73 -11.40 -7.71
C SER A 224 3.73 -11.58 -8.87
N VAL A 225 4.52 -10.55 -9.17
CA VAL A 225 5.59 -10.69 -10.18
C VAL A 225 6.66 -11.71 -9.75
N LEU A 226 6.85 -11.90 -8.45
CA LEU A 226 7.81 -12.87 -7.92
C LEU A 226 7.36 -14.32 -8.15
N ASP A 227 6.05 -14.56 -8.22
CA ASP A 227 5.44 -15.86 -8.50
C ASP A 227 5.14 -16.05 -10.00
N TYR A 228 5.00 -14.95 -10.74
CA TYR A 228 4.76 -14.98 -12.19
C TYR A 228 6.06 -15.15 -12.98
N ASP A 229 7.07 -14.30 -12.70
CA ASP A 229 8.39 -14.36 -13.35
C ASP A 229 9.47 -13.84 -12.37
N SER A 230 10.00 -14.75 -11.56
CA SER A 230 11.02 -14.46 -10.55
C SER A 230 12.35 -13.97 -11.15
N SER A 231 12.59 -14.22 -12.44
CA SER A 231 13.80 -13.79 -13.14
C SER A 231 13.72 -12.37 -13.68
N SER A 232 12.51 -11.80 -13.76
CA SER A 232 12.23 -10.48 -14.30
C SER A 232 12.91 -9.36 -13.50
N ASN A 233 13.13 -8.22 -14.16
CA ASN A 233 13.63 -7.03 -13.46
C ASN A 233 12.67 -6.57 -12.36
N GLY A 234 11.36 -6.63 -12.59
CA GLY A 234 10.36 -6.26 -11.59
C GLY A 234 10.47 -7.11 -10.32
N ALA A 235 10.64 -8.43 -10.45
CA ALA A 235 10.82 -9.32 -9.31
C ALA A 235 12.12 -9.00 -8.54
N LYS A 236 13.22 -8.79 -9.24
CA LYS A 236 14.52 -8.42 -8.64
C LYS A 236 14.46 -7.08 -7.92
N ASP A 237 13.79 -6.09 -8.50
CA ASP A 237 13.67 -4.76 -7.93
C ASP A 237 12.84 -4.78 -6.64
N TYR A 238 11.72 -5.51 -6.61
CA TYR A 238 10.93 -5.65 -5.37
C TYR A 238 11.61 -6.51 -4.31
N ALA A 239 12.41 -7.51 -4.70
CA ALA A 239 13.23 -8.28 -3.76
C ALA A 239 14.30 -7.39 -3.09
N ALA A 240 14.95 -6.52 -3.86
CA ALA A 240 15.90 -5.53 -3.34
C ALA A 240 15.21 -4.51 -2.42
N LEU A 241 14.05 -3.99 -2.85
CA LEU A 241 13.26 -3.08 -2.02
C LEU A 241 12.86 -3.73 -0.68
N ALA A 242 12.42 -4.98 -0.68
CA ALA A 242 12.05 -5.68 0.54
C ALA A 242 13.23 -5.85 1.50
N ALA A 243 14.43 -6.15 0.98
CA ALA A 243 15.64 -6.24 1.78
C ALA A 243 16.00 -4.90 2.42
N GLU A 244 15.94 -3.80 1.66
CA GLU A 244 16.18 -2.46 2.17
C GLU A 244 15.08 -2.01 3.15
N PHE A 245 13.81 -2.35 2.87
CA PHE A 245 12.65 -2.00 3.68
C PHE A 245 12.69 -2.64 5.06
N SER A 246 13.10 -3.90 5.16
CA SER A 246 13.16 -4.64 6.42
C SER A 246 14.27 -4.16 7.36
N GLN A 247 15.35 -3.60 6.82
CA GLN A 247 16.48 -3.06 7.57
C GLN A 247 16.27 -1.62 8.06
N ALA A 248 15.36 -0.88 7.45
CA ALA A 248 15.04 0.51 7.77
C ALA A 248 13.92 0.56 8.81
#